data_1c3dd6b8208d816e5f33fcf4efb7dc2a
#
_entry.id   1c3dd6b8208d816e5f33fcf4efb7dc2a
#
_cell.length_a   1.000
_cell.length_b   1.000
_cell.length_c   1.000
_cell.angle_alpha   90.00
_cell.angle_beta   90.00
_cell.angle_gamma   90.00
#
_symmetry.space_group_name_H-M   'P 1'
#
loop_
_entity.id
_entity.type
_entity.pdbx_description
1 polymer ?
#
loop_
_entity_poly.entity_id
_entity_poly.type
_entity_poly.pdbx_seq_one_letter_code
_entity_poly.pdbx_strand_id
1 'polypeptide(L)'
;HHGMQLTDVEGVSTPGFDGNKEDAEKFISISSSEIARYQRLMYANGVKGSTRRLLIVLQGMDASGKGGIVRHVFSQGDPMGIHYHGFGKPTAEDLDHDFLWRVKRELPKPGWIAVFDRSHYEDVVMPHVYGTYPEDVWRARYDQINDFERELAASGCAILKIFLVVSQEEQKKHFLGRLDDPTKFWKFDISDLEARDRWDEYMFAWQEVFEKTSTAAAPWYLVPADNRWYSRAVVSELLRTTLKNMNMTWPPLEPEVDPDEVPRRLA
;
A
#
# COMPACT_ATOMS: atom_id res chain seq x y z
N HIS A 1 11.11 -16.15 -0.19
CA HIS A 1 9.72 -15.89 -0.52
C HIS A 1 9.18 -16.66 -1.73
N HIS A 2 10.00 -17.41 -2.47
CA HIS A 2 9.52 -18.41 -3.41
C HIS A 2 8.92 -19.57 -2.63
N GLY A 3 7.61 -19.86 -2.82
CA GLY A 3 6.92 -21.03 -2.25
C GLY A 3 5.93 -20.72 -1.12
N MET A 4 5.73 -19.47 -0.70
CA MET A 4 4.67 -19.13 0.27
C MET A 4 3.31 -19.23 -0.42
N GLN A 5 2.43 -20.04 0.11
CA GLN A 5 1.04 -20.14 -0.34
C GLN A 5 0.16 -19.19 0.47
N LEU A 6 -0.79 -18.53 -0.20
CA LEU A 6 -1.75 -17.66 0.48
C LEU A 6 -2.56 -18.44 1.54
N THR A 7 -2.82 -19.72 1.27
CA THR A 7 -3.51 -20.64 2.19
C THR A 7 -2.71 -20.96 3.45
N ASP A 8 -1.40 -20.72 3.47
CA ASP A 8 -0.55 -20.93 4.67
C ASP A 8 -0.67 -19.75 5.66
N VAL A 9 -1.34 -18.66 5.27
CA VAL A 9 -1.50 -17.46 6.09
C VAL A 9 -2.89 -17.42 6.69
N GLU A 10 -3.00 -17.76 7.97
CA GLU A 10 -4.26 -17.63 8.71
C GLU A 10 -4.50 -16.15 9.07
N GLY A 11 -5.67 -15.61 8.70
CA GLY A 11 -6.04 -14.22 8.96
C GLY A 11 -6.01 -13.82 10.45
N VAL A 12 -6.28 -14.77 11.35
CA VAL A 12 -6.29 -14.58 12.81
C VAL A 12 -4.89 -14.62 13.43
N SER A 13 -3.90 -15.17 12.74
CA SER A 13 -2.55 -15.37 13.27
C SER A 13 -1.82 -14.04 13.53
N THR A 14 -0.82 -14.08 14.42
CA THR A 14 0.02 -12.93 14.80
C THR A 14 1.50 -13.27 14.75
N PRO A 15 2.03 -13.77 13.60
CA PRO A 15 3.41 -14.24 13.54
C PRO A 15 4.41 -13.12 13.87
N GLY A 16 5.37 -13.47 14.74
CA GLY A 16 6.43 -12.54 15.16
C GLY A 16 5.99 -11.45 16.13
N PHE A 17 4.79 -11.57 16.72
CA PHE A 17 4.31 -10.63 17.74
C PHE A 17 3.68 -11.38 18.92
N ASP A 18 4.42 -11.43 20.04
CA ASP A 18 4.01 -12.14 21.26
C ASP A 18 3.16 -11.27 22.21
N GLY A 19 2.89 -10.02 21.83
CA GLY A 19 2.12 -9.04 22.61
C GLY A 19 0.61 -9.12 22.37
N ASN A 20 -0.11 -8.31 23.10
CA ASN A 20 -1.55 -8.12 22.97
C ASN A 20 -1.90 -6.81 22.25
N LYS A 21 -3.18 -6.46 22.20
CA LYS A 21 -3.66 -5.23 21.56
C LYS A 21 -3.04 -3.96 22.17
N GLU A 22 -2.88 -3.88 23.49
CA GLU A 22 -2.32 -2.72 24.17
C GLU A 22 -0.84 -2.53 23.81
N ASP A 23 -0.09 -3.63 23.74
CA ASP A 23 1.32 -3.61 23.32
C ASP A 23 1.47 -3.15 21.86
N ALA A 24 0.57 -3.59 20.99
CA ALA A 24 0.54 -3.15 19.60
C ALA A 24 0.20 -1.65 19.48
N GLU A 25 -0.75 -1.15 20.24
CA GLU A 25 -1.10 0.29 20.25
C GLU A 25 0.06 1.16 20.74
N LYS A 26 0.80 0.73 21.76
CA LYS A 26 2.04 1.39 22.21
C LYS A 26 3.11 1.39 21.11
N PHE A 27 3.31 0.23 20.48
CA PHE A 27 4.26 0.09 19.37
C PHE A 27 3.90 1.01 18.19
N ILE A 28 2.62 1.06 17.79
CA ILE A 28 2.14 1.94 16.71
C ILE A 28 2.40 3.41 17.07
N SER A 29 2.14 3.82 18.31
CA SER A 29 2.37 5.20 18.76
C SER A 29 3.84 5.61 18.64
N ILE A 30 4.76 4.76 19.04
CA ILE A 30 6.21 5.00 18.92
C ILE A 30 6.61 5.05 17.44
N SER A 31 6.18 4.06 16.66
CA SER A 31 6.48 3.95 15.22
C SER A 31 5.96 5.15 14.43
N SER A 32 4.78 5.68 14.79
CA SER A 32 4.18 6.85 14.12
C SER A 32 5.09 8.08 14.17
N SER A 33 5.74 8.33 15.30
CA SER A 33 6.69 9.46 15.44
C SER A 33 7.92 9.29 14.53
N GLU A 34 8.45 8.08 14.43
CA GLU A 34 9.58 7.77 13.54
C GLU A 34 9.17 7.87 12.06
N ILE A 35 7.99 7.32 11.69
CA ILE A 35 7.44 7.40 10.35
C ILE A 35 7.28 8.85 9.92
N ALA A 36 6.68 9.71 10.77
CA ALA A 36 6.50 11.12 10.49
C ALA A 36 7.85 11.84 10.31
N ARG A 37 8.86 11.49 11.11
CA ARG A 37 10.22 12.03 10.97
C ARG A 37 10.87 11.62 9.64
N TYR A 38 10.82 10.34 9.28
CA TYR A 38 11.39 9.85 8.03
C TYR A 38 10.65 10.38 6.80
N GLN A 39 9.34 10.51 6.87
CA GLN A 39 8.54 11.07 5.78
C GLN A 39 8.91 12.54 5.53
N ARG A 40 9.01 13.37 6.58
CA ARG A 40 9.48 14.78 6.45
C ARG A 40 10.90 14.86 5.91
N LEU A 41 11.78 13.95 6.34
CA LEU A 41 13.14 13.86 5.85
C LEU A 41 13.18 13.55 4.35
N MET A 42 12.32 12.62 3.88
CA MET A 42 12.18 12.30 2.46
C MET A 42 11.65 13.50 1.67
N TYR A 43 10.62 14.17 2.17
CA TYR A 43 10.06 15.36 1.56
C TYR A 43 11.11 16.48 1.41
N ALA A 44 11.85 16.79 2.49
CA ALA A 44 12.91 17.79 2.46
C ALA A 44 14.00 17.48 1.42
N ASN A 45 14.40 16.20 1.33
CA ASN A 45 15.35 15.75 0.30
C ASN A 45 14.78 15.89 -1.11
N GLY A 46 13.49 15.61 -1.32
CA GLY A 46 12.84 15.81 -2.61
C GLY A 46 12.82 17.27 -3.05
N VAL A 47 12.57 18.21 -2.12
CA VAL A 47 12.68 19.66 -2.38
C VAL A 47 14.09 20.06 -2.83
N LYS A 48 15.11 19.33 -2.37
CA LYS A 48 16.54 19.55 -2.72
C LYS A 48 17.03 18.68 -3.87
N GLY A 49 16.12 18.12 -4.68
CA GLY A 49 16.44 17.42 -5.93
C GLY A 49 16.71 15.92 -5.80
N SER A 50 16.51 15.32 -4.62
CA SER A 50 16.56 13.86 -4.51
C SER A 50 15.41 13.21 -5.28
N THR A 51 15.68 12.11 -5.98
CA THR A 51 14.67 11.33 -6.70
C THR A 51 13.94 10.30 -5.84
N ARG A 52 14.37 10.13 -4.59
CA ARG A 52 13.82 9.14 -3.66
C ARG A 52 12.34 9.41 -3.39
N ARG A 53 11.53 8.36 -3.50
CA ARG A 53 10.09 8.37 -3.27
C ARG A 53 9.60 6.98 -2.89
N LEU A 54 8.39 6.87 -2.39
CA LEU A 54 7.81 5.59 -1.95
C LEU A 54 6.43 5.40 -2.57
N LEU A 55 6.23 4.25 -3.22
CA LEU A 55 4.92 3.76 -3.62
C LEU A 55 4.50 2.65 -2.67
N ILE A 56 3.33 2.80 -2.05
CA ILE A 56 2.69 1.76 -1.24
C ILE A 56 1.49 1.23 -2.01
N VAL A 57 1.48 -0.07 -2.28
CA VAL A 57 0.37 -0.79 -2.88
C VAL A 57 -0.35 -1.57 -1.79
N LEU A 58 -1.58 -1.20 -1.47
CA LEU A 58 -2.40 -1.84 -0.45
C LEU A 58 -3.54 -2.62 -1.10
N GLN A 59 -3.49 -3.93 -0.98
CA GLN A 59 -4.44 -4.87 -1.56
C GLN A 59 -5.07 -5.77 -0.49
N GLY A 60 -6.11 -6.48 -0.87
CA GLY A 60 -6.87 -7.41 -0.04
C GLY A 60 -8.33 -7.42 -0.44
N MET A 61 -9.03 -8.47 -0.09
CA MET A 61 -10.47 -8.63 -0.36
C MET A 61 -11.27 -7.45 0.24
N ASP A 62 -12.49 -7.26 -0.24
CA ASP A 62 -13.37 -6.25 0.32
C ASP A 62 -13.60 -6.52 1.80
N ALA A 63 -13.72 -5.43 2.58
CA ALA A 63 -13.77 -5.47 4.03
C ALA A 63 -12.51 -6.02 4.75
N SER A 64 -11.37 -6.25 4.08
CA SER A 64 -10.11 -6.69 4.70
C SER A 64 -9.47 -5.67 5.65
N GLY A 65 -9.94 -4.42 5.67
CA GLY A 65 -9.42 -3.41 6.59
C GLY A 65 -8.53 -2.35 5.95
N LYS A 66 -8.37 -2.31 4.61
CA LYS A 66 -7.55 -1.33 3.87
C LYS A 66 -7.76 0.12 4.35
N GLY A 67 -9.00 0.60 4.36
CA GLY A 67 -9.31 1.95 4.86
C GLY A 67 -8.97 2.18 6.34
N GLY A 68 -8.89 1.11 7.15
CA GLY A 68 -8.39 1.16 8.52
C GLY A 68 -6.89 1.41 8.57
N ILE A 69 -6.12 0.72 7.72
CA ILE A 69 -4.68 0.95 7.57
C ILE A 69 -4.42 2.39 7.11
N VAL A 70 -5.10 2.85 6.05
CA VAL A 70 -4.95 4.24 5.57
C VAL A 70 -5.15 5.23 6.71
N ARG A 71 -6.22 5.08 7.48
CA ARG A 71 -6.63 6.02 8.52
C ARG A 71 -5.74 6.00 9.77
N HIS A 72 -5.18 4.85 10.12
CA HIS A 72 -4.43 4.67 11.37
C HIS A 72 -2.92 4.56 11.22
N VAL A 73 -2.42 4.31 10.02
CA VAL A 73 -0.99 4.19 9.75
C VAL A 73 -0.51 5.33 8.85
N PHE A 74 -1.13 5.51 7.69
CA PHE A 74 -0.63 6.49 6.71
C PHE A 74 -1.01 7.93 7.02
N SER A 75 -2.11 8.17 7.74
CA SER A 75 -2.53 9.51 8.17
C SER A 75 -1.69 10.11 9.30
N GLN A 76 -0.74 9.35 9.86
CA GLN A 76 0.13 9.82 10.94
C GLN A 76 1.30 10.70 10.42
N GLY A 77 1.53 10.72 9.11
CA GLY A 77 2.53 11.57 8.47
C GLY A 77 2.04 13.01 8.25
N ASP A 78 2.97 13.89 7.86
CA ASP A 78 2.65 15.23 7.43
C ASP A 78 1.85 15.15 6.10
N PRO A 79 0.69 15.83 5.98
CA PRO A 79 -0.07 15.87 4.72
C PRO A 79 0.75 16.35 3.53
N MET A 80 1.74 17.20 3.75
CA MET A 80 2.72 17.55 2.72
C MET A 80 3.59 16.35 2.41
N GLY A 81 3.55 15.89 1.17
CA GLY A 81 4.34 14.76 0.70
C GLY A 81 3.68 13.39 0.87
N ILE A 82 2.36 13.35 1.13
CA ILE A 82 1.55 12.12 1.08
C ILE A 82 0.44 12.31 0.06
N HIS A 83 0.34 11.38 -0.89
CA HIS A 83 -0.73 11.29 -1.86
C HIS A 83 -1.48 9.97 -1.68
N TYR A 84 -2.80 10.03 -1.55
CA TYR A 84 -3.66 8.85 -1.48
C TYR A 84 -4.49 8.77 -2.75
N HIS A 85 -4.54 7.58 -3.36
CA HIS A 85 -5.41 7.31 -4.50
C HIS A 85 -6.08 5.93 -4.35
N GLY A 86 -7.41 5.92 -4.42
CA GLY A 86 -8.22 4.70 -4.44
C GLY A 86 -8.62 4.36 -5.87
N PHE A 87 -8.16 3.20 -6.38
CA PHE A 87 -8.50 2.75 -7.72
C PHE A 87 -9.89 2.09 -7.75
N GLY A 88 -10.81 2.69 -8.50
CA GLY A 88 -12.10 2.13 -8.84
C GLY A 88 -12.09 1.42 -10.21
N LYS A 89 -13.31 1.14 -10.71
CA LYS A 89 -13.50 0.66 -12.10
C LYS A 89 -12.89 1.67 -13.08
N PRO A 90 -12.23 1.21 -14.17
CA PRO A 90 -11.71 2.10 -15.20
C PRO A 90 -12.80 3.00 -15.79
N THR A 91 -12.47 4.26 -16.01
CA THR A 91 -13.32 5.20 -16.75
C THR A 91 -13.23 4.94 -18.25
N ALA A 92 -14.08 5.57 -19.04
CA ALA A 92 -13.99 5.49 -20.51
C ALA A 92 -12.61 5.98 -21.01
N GLU A 93 -12.09 7.08 -20.43
CA GLU A 93 -10.75 7.60 -20.75
C GLU A 93 -9.65 6.58 -20.40
N ASP A 94 -9.74 5.90 -19.24
CA ASP A 94 -8.77 4.88 -18.85
C ASP A 94 -8.73 3.71 -19.85
N LEU A 95 -9.89 3.34 -20.42
CA LEU A 95 -10.01 2.23 -21.38
C LEU A 95 -9.48 2.57 -22.77
N ASP A 96 -9.35 3.85 -23.12
CA ASP A 96 -8.74 4.33 -24.36
C ASP A 96 -7.19 4.26 -24.34
N HIS A 97 -6.62 3.95 -23.17
CA HIS A 97 -5.19 3.87 -22.94
C HIS A 97 -4.75 2.47 -22.48
N ASP A 98 -3.44 2.28 -22.39
CA ASP A 98 -2.83 1.11 -21.76
C ASP A 98 -3.19 1.08 -20.25
N PHE A 99 -3.36 -0.12 -19.68
CA PHE A 99 -3.86 -0.29 -18.31
C PHE A 99 -2.97 0.38 -17.23
N LEU A 100 -1.68 0.60 -17.51
CA LEU A 100 -0.78 1.32 -16.60
C LEU A 100 -0.89 2.84 -16.71
N TRP A 101 -1.60 3.38 -17.72
CA TRP A 101 -1.68 4.82 -17.93
C TRP A 101 -2.29 5.55 -16.72
N ARG A 102 -3.43 5.06 -16.20
CA ARG A 102 -4.08 5.63 -15.02
C ARG A 102 -3.21 5.52 -13.76
N VAL A 103 -2.39 4.47 -13.68
CA VAL A 103 -1.46 4.23 -12.57
C VAL A 103 -0.29 5.20 -12.62
N LYS A 104 0.28 5.42 -13.82
CA LYS A 104 1.41 6.34 -14.03
C LYS A 104 1.09 7.78 -13.64
N ARG A 105 -0.16 8.21 -13.77
CA ARG A 105 -0.62 9.56 -13.38
C ARG A 105 -0.59 9.79 -11.87
N GLU A 106 -0.75 8.74 -11.09
CA GLU A 106 -0.86 8.79 -9.62
C GLU A 106 0.45 8.44 -8.89
N LEU A 107 1.53 8.21 -9.65
CA LEU A 107 2.82 7.87 -9.07
C LEU A 107 3.36 8.98 -8.15
N PRO A 108 4.10 8.62 -7.09
CA PRO A 108 4.66 9.61 -6.18
C PRO A 108 5.68 10.50 -6.89
N LYS A 109 5.58 11.81 -6.64
CA LYS A 109 6.63 12.76 -7.02
C LYS A 109 7.89 12.51 -6.17
N PRO A 110 9.08 12.97 -6.61
CA PRO A 110 10.27 12.98 -5.76
C PRO A 110 10.00 13.56 -4.37
N GLY A 111 10.41 12.86 -3.32
CA GLY A 111 10.15 13.24 -1.94
C GLY A 111 8.78 12.86 -1.38
N TRP A 112 7.91 12.23 -2.19
CA TRP A 112 6.53 11.92 -1.79
C TRP A 112 6.32 10.43 -1.53
N ILE A 113 5.31 10.12 -0.71
CA ILE A 113 4.71 8.81 -0.56
C ILE A 113 3.38 8.80 -1.31
N ALA A 114 3.18 7.86 -2.23
CA ALA A 114 1.85 7.55 -2.75
C ALA A 114 1.31 6.28 -2.10
N VAL A 115 0.06 6.31 -1.66
CA VAL A 115 -0.68 5.18 -1.10
C VAL A 115 -1.79 4.81 -2.05
N PHE A 116 -1.68 3.67 -2.68
CA PHE A 116 -2.67 3.11 -3.58
C PHE A 116 -3.58 2.13 -2.82
N ASP A 117 -4.87 2.44 -2.69
CA ASP A 117 -5.90 1.50 -2.24
C ASP A 117 -6.48 0.79 -3.48
N ARG A 118 -6.16 -0.48 -3.64
CA ARG A 118 -6.14 -1.22 -4.90
C ARG A 118 -5.07 -0.65 -5.86
N SER A 119 -4.92 -1.21 -7.06
CA SER A 119 -3.86 -0.77 -7.97
C SER A 119 -4.00 -1.40 -9.35
N HIS A 120 -2.93 -1.32 -10.16
CA HIS A 120 -2.76 -2.03 -11.42
C HIS A 120 -2.92 -3.56 -11.34
N TYR A 121 -2.86 -4.14 -10.16
CA TYR A 121 -3.10 -5.58 -9.97
C TYR A 121 -4.55 -5.99 -10.18
N GLU A 122 -5.51 -5.04 -10.06
CA GLU A 122 -6.90 -5.28 -10.45
C GLU A 122 -7.00 -5.65 -11.95
N ASP A 123 -6.09 -5.14 -12.77
CA ASP A 123 -6.06 -5.37 -14.22
C ASP A 123 -5.53 -6.76 -14.63
N VAL A 124 -5.11 -7.58 -13.67
CA VAL A 124 -4.84 -9.01 -13.84
C VAL A 124 -5.82 -9.88 -13.05
N VAL A 125 -6.18 -9.48 -11.82
CA VAL A 125 -7.08 -10.24 -10.96
C VAL A 125 -8.52 -10.24 -11.51
N MET A 126 -9.05 -9.06 -11.87
CA MET A 126 -10.42 -8.96 -12.39
C MET A 126 -10.62 -9.70 -13.71
N PRO A 127 -9.73 -9.59 -14.73
CA PRO A 127 -9.82 -10.41 -15.92
C PRO A 127 -9.70 -11.91 -15.66
N HIS A 128 -8.86 -12.32 -14.71
CA HIS A 128 -8.72 -13.71 -14.34
C HIS A 128 -10.02 -14.29 -13.75
N VAL A 129 -10.65 -13.57 -12.82
CA VAL A 129 -11.87 -14.01 -12.13
C VAL A 129 -13.12 -13.91 -13.02
N TYR A 130 -13.23 -12.84 -13.82
CA TYR A 130 -14.45 -12.54 -14.59
C TYR A 130 -14.34 -12.79 -16.08
N GLY A 131 -13.17 -13.17 -16.60
CA GLY A 131 -12.98 -13.44 -18.03
C GLY A 131 -13.20 -12.21 -18.92
N THR A 132 -12.93 -11.00 -18.41
CA THR A 132 -13.21 -9.73 -19.12
C THR A 132 -12.27 -9.45 -20.27
N TYR A 133 -11.13 -10.14 -20.33
CA TYR A 133 -10.12 -10.07 -21.39
C TYR A 133 -9.66 -11.48 -21.78
N PRO A 134 -9.19 -11.70 -23.04
CA PRO A 134 -8.54 -12.95 -23.45
C PRO A 134 -7.39 -13.30 -22.50
N GLU A 135 -7.19 -14.60 -22.27
CA GLU A 135 -6.21 -15.09 -21.29
C GLU A 135 -4.78 -14.68 -21.63
N ASP A 136 -4.39 -14.76 -22.89
CA ASP A 136 -3.07 -14.33 -23.38
C ASP A 136 -2.82 -12.83 -23.16
N VAL A 137 -3.86 -12.00 -23.26
CA VAL A 137 -3.78 -10.55 -23.04
C VAL A 137 -3.50 -10.23 -21.57
N TRP A 138 -4.32 -10.74 -20.64
CA TRP A 138 -4.13 -10.40 -19.23
C TRP A 138 -2.94 -11.11 -18.59
N ARG A 139 -2.55 -12.31 -19.07
CA ARG A 139 -1.33 -12.98 -18.59
C ARG A 139 -0.07 -12.22 -18.97
N ALA A 140 -0.02 -11.61 -20.15
CA ALA A 140 1.12 -10.77 -20.55
C ALA A 140 1.31 -9.55 -19.64
N ARG A 141 0.25 -9.11 -18.92
CA ARG A 141 0.35 -7.99 -17.98
C ARG A 141 1.22 -8.28 -16.77
N TYR A 142 1.46 -9.54 -16.38
CA TYR A 142 2.39 -9.86 -15.29
C TYR A 142 3.82 -9.40 -15.62
N ASP A 143 4.30 -9.67 -16.83
CA ASP A 143 5.62 -9.24 -17.27
C ASP A 143 5.68 -7.70 -17.41
N GLN A 144 4.63 -7.09 -17.95
CA GLN A 144 4.52 -5.64 -18.08
C GLN A 144 4.53 -4.94 -16.70
N ILE A 145 3.88 -5.52 -15.69
CA ILE A 145 3.90 -5.03 -14.30
C ILE A 145 5.31 -5.15 -13.71
N ASN A 146 5.97 -6.29 -13.90
CA ASN A 146 7.34 -6.50 -13.41
C ASN A 146 8.32 -5.53 -14.04
N ASP A 147 8.21 -5.27 -15.35
CA ASP A 147 9.03 -4.30 -16.06
C ASP A 147 8.79 -2.89 -15.53
N PHE A 148 7.53 -2.50 -15.40
CA PHE A 148 7.12 -1.21 -14.85
C PHE A 148 7.66 -0.99 -13.42
N GLU A 149 7.49 -1.97 -12.52
CA GLU A 149 7.99 -1.88 -11.14
C GLU A 149 9.52 -1.84 -11.09
N ARG A 150 10.21 -2.57 -11.98
CA ARG A 150 11.67 -2.54 -12.10
C ARG A 150 12.18 -1.18 -12.54
N GLU A 151 11.56 -0.58 -13.56
CA GLU A 151 11.89 0.77 -14.04
C GLU A 151 11.63 1.81 -12.93
N LEU A 152 10.52 1.68 -12.22
CA LEU A 152 10.17 2.56 -11.12
C LEU A 152 11.19 2.47 -10.00
N ALA A 153 11.60 1.27 -9.60
CA ALA A 153 12.65 1.05 -8.60
C ALA A 153 14.00 1.64 -9.04
N ALA A 154 14.40 1.40 -10.30
CA ALA A 154 15.62 1.96 -10.86
C ALA A 154 15.63 3.49 -10.89
N SER A 155 14.46 4.14 -10.92
CA SER A 155 14.31 5.60 -10.88
C SER A 155 14.31 6.20 -9.45
N GLY A 156 14.60 5.39 -8.42
CA GLY A 156 14.68 5.83 -7.03
C GLY A 156 13.36 5.71 -6.24
N CYS A 157 12.38 4.98 -6.76
CA CYS A 157 11.14 4.70 -6.06
C CYS A 157 11.24 3.37 -5.30
N ALA A 158 11.15 3.40 -3.98
CA ALA A 158 10.90 2.18 -3.22
C ALA A 158 9.44 1.75 -3.42
N ILE A 159 9.20 0.44 -3.47
CA ILE A 159 7.86 -0.13 -3.65
C ILE A 159 7.56 -1.07 -2.48
N LEU A 160 6.49 -0.79 -1.75
CA LEU A 160 6.01 -1.60 -0.63
C LEU A 160 4.64 -2.18 -0.99
N LYS A 161 4.59 -3.48 -1.29
CA LYS A 161 3.36 -4.18 -1.66
C LYS A 161 2.82 -4.99 -0.48
N ILE A 162 1.60 -4.68 -0.06
CA ILE A 162 0.94 -5.27 1.09
C ILE A 162 -0.39 -5.88 0.67
N PHE A 163 -0.60 -7.14 1.01
CA PHE A 163 -1.89 -7.80 0.89
C PHE A 163 -2.43 -8.16 2.27
N LEU A 164 -3.62 -7.65 2.60
CA LEU A 164 -4.30 -7.93 3.86
C LEU A 164 -5.08 -9.24 3.74
N VAL A 165 -4.64 -10.26 4.47
CA VAL A 165 -5.26 -11.59 4.50
C VAL A 165 -6.34 -11.59 5.57
N VAL A 166 -7.60 -11.45 5.15
CA VAL A 166 -8.78 -11.56 6.01
C VAL A 166 -9.43 -12.93 5.81
N SER A 167 -9.92 -13.55 6.90
CA SER A 167 -10.72 -14.77 6.78
C SER A 167 -12.14 -14.46 6.28
N GLN A 168 -12.79 -15.45 5.66
CA GLN A 168 -14.19 -15.32 5.25
C GLN A 168 -15.11 -14.99 6.45
N GLU A 169 -14.83 -15.56 7.61
CA GLU A 169 -15.61 -15.32 8.82
C GLU A 169 -15.49 -13.89 9.32
N GLU A 170 -14.27 -13.33 9.35
CA GLU A 170 -14.07 -11.95 9.77
C GLU A 170 -14.62 -10.97 8.73
N GLN A 171 -14.46 -11.27 7.43
CA GLN A 171 -15.10 -10.49 6.36
C GLN A 171 -16.62 -10.42 6.53
N LYS A 172 -17.27 -11.56 6.82
CA LYS A 172 -18.72 -11.63 7.09
C LYS A 172 -19.12 -10.73 8.25
N LYS A 173 -18.38 -10.78 9.36
CA LYS A 173 -18.63 -9.90 10.52
C LYS A 173 -18.52 -8.42 10.12
N HIS A 174 -17.53 -8.08 9.29
CA HIS A 174 -17.36 -6.71 8.82
C HIS A 174 -18.52 -6.24 7.94
N PHE A 175 -19.04 -7.09 7.04
CA PHE A 175 -20.20 -6.76 6.22
C PHE A 175 -21.46 -6.57 7.09
N LEU A 176 -21.75 -7.51 7.99
CA LEU A 176 -22.88 -7.37 8.92
C LEU A 176 -22.75 -6.10 9.75
N GLY A 177 -21.58 -5.81 10.32
CA GLY A 177 -21.34 -4.60 11.07
C GLY A 177 -21.42 -3.28 10.26
N ARG A 178 -21.41 -3.34 8.90
CA ARG A 178 -21.76 -2.18 8.06
C ARG A 178 -23.28 -1.98 8.00
N LEU A 179 -24.06 -3.06 8.02
CA LEU A 179 -25.53 -3.00 7.98
C LEU A 179 -26.13 -2.58 9.35
N ASP A 180 -25.40 -2.80 10.43
CA ASP A 180 -25.82 -2.40 11.77
C ASP A 180 -25.56 -0.90 12.08
N ASP A 181 -24.80 -0.21 11.21
CA ASP A 181 -24.35 1.16 11.42
C ASP A 181 -24.72 2.05 10.23
N PRO A 182 -25.73 2.92 10.32
CA PRO A 182 -26.17 3.80 9.24
C PRO A 182 -25.04 4.69 8.69
N THR A 183 -24.04 5.02 9.51
CA THR A 183 -22.88 5.81 9.07
C THR A 183 -21.94 5.04 8.15
N LYS A 184 -22.17 3.74 7.97
CA LYS A 184 -21.38 2.83 7.13
C LYS A 184 -22.14 2.29 5.91
N PHE A 185 -23.43 2.58 5.75
CA PHE A 185 -24.23 2.06 4.61
C PHE A 185 -23.60 2.41 3.27
N TRP A 186 -23.03 3.58 3.12
CA TRP A 186 -22.35 4.01 1.91
C TRP A 186 -21.13 3.18 1.50
N LYS A 187 -20.66 2.30 2.39
CA LYS A 187 -19.53 1.36 2.12
C LYS A 187 -20.00 0.01 1.62
N PHE A 188 -21.29 -0.24 1.61
CA PHE A 188 -21.82 -1.52 1.20
C PHE A 188 -22.18 -1.46 -0.29
N ASP A 189 -21.57 -2.35 -1.08
CA ASP A 189 -21.86 -2.53 -2.49
C ASP A 189 -22.27 -3.99 -2.72
N ILE A 190 -23.24 -4.22 -3.61
CA ILE A 190 -23.69 -5.57 -3.94
C ILE A 190 -22.56 -6.38 -4.59
N SER A 191 -21.65 -5.73 -5.31
CA SER A 191 -20.48 -6.38 -5.88
C SER A 191 -19.52 -6.97 -4.84
N ASP A 192 -19.57 -6.49 -3.58
CA ASP A 192 -18.81 -7.08 -2.47
C ASP A 192 -19.28 -8.53 -2.19
N LEU A 193 -20.59 -8.80 -2.35
CA LEU A 193 -21.15 -10.15 -2.20
C LEU A 193 -20.81 -11.04 -3.40
N GLU A 194 -20.88 -10.50 -4.61
CA GLU A 194 -20.48 -11.22 -5.83
C GLU A 194 -19.01 -11.65 -5.76
N ALA A 195 -18.13 -10.78 -5.28
CA ALA A 195 -16.73 -11.10 -5.07
C ALA A 195 -16.55 -12.18 -4.00
N ARG A 196 -17.36 -12.15 -2.93
CA ARG A 196 -17.33 -13.17 -1.88
C ARG A 196 -17.80 -14.53 -2.40
N ASP A 197 -18.81 -14.60 -3.25
CA ASP A 197 -19.30 -15.82 -3.85
C ASP A 197 -18.23 -16.50 -4.72
N ARG A 198 -17.28 -15.73 -5.23
CA ARG A 198 -16.12 -16.18 -6.02
C ARG A 198 -14.83 -16.24 -5.22
N TRP A 199 -14.91 -16.43 -3.90
CA TRP A 199 -13.75 -16.36 -3.01
C TRP A 199 -12.56 -17.21 -3.48
N ASP A 200 -12.80 -18.47 -3.83
CA ASP A 200 -11.74 -19.39 -4.22
C ASP A 200 -11.07 -18.96 -5.55
N GLU A 201 -11.84 -18.42 -6.48
CA GLU A 201 -11.31 -17.86 -7.73
C GLU A 201 -10.41 -16.65 -7.47
N TYR A 202 -10.82 -15.78 -6.54
CA TYR A 202 -9.99 -14.65 -6.11
C TYR A 202 -8.71 -15.10 -5.40
N MET A 203 -8.79 -16.08 -4.50
CA MET A 203 -7.61 -16.60 -3.80
C MET A 203 -6.63 -17.24 -4.78
N PHE A 204 -7.14 -17.96 -5.77
CA PHE A 204 -6.30 -18.53 -6.83
C PHE A 204 -5.63 -17.44 -7.68
N ALA A 205 -6.39 -16.43 -8.11
CA ALA A 205 -5.86 -15.31 -8.89
C ALA A 205 -4.78 -14.53 -8.11
N TRP A 206 -5.00 -14.26 -6.81
CA TRP A 206 -4.02 -13.59 -5.96
C TRP A 206 -2.78 -14.44 -5.71
N GLN A 207 -2.92 -15.77 -5.55
CA GLN A 207 -1.78 -16.67 -5.46
C GLN A 207 -0.88 -16.54 -6.69
N GLU A 208 -1.47 -16.54 -7.90
CA GLU A 208 -0.73 -16.36 -9.14
C GLU A 208 -0.04 -14.98 -9.21
N VAL A 209 -0.69 -13.90 -8.74
CA VAL A 209 -0.08 -12.58 -8.61
C VAL A 209 1.18 -12.64 -7.75
N PHE A 210 1.13 -13.27 -6.57
CA PHE A 210 2.29 -13.35 -5.68
C PHE A 210 3.43 -14.15 -6.29
N GLU A 211 3.13 -15.27 -6.94
CA GLU A 211 4.13 -16.10 -7.60
C GLU A 211 4.81 -15.39 -8.77
N LYS A 212 4.04 -14.65 -9.56
CA LYS A 212 4.52 -13.98 -10.78
C LYS A 212 5.17 -12.62 -10.53
N THR A 213 4.78 -11.93 -9.48
CA THR A 213 5.16 -10.51 -9.30
C THR A 213 5.87 -10.20 -7.98
N SER A 214 6.11 -11.18 -7.09
CA SER A 214 6.93 -10.95 -5.89
C SER A 214 8.41 -10.98 -6.25
N THR A 215 8.95 -9.83 -6.63
CA THR A 215 10.34 -9.68 -7.04
C THR A 215 11.24 -9.19 -5.89
N ALA A 216 12.57 -9.29 -6.05
CA ALA A 216 13.50 -8.77 -5.05
C ALA A 216 13.41 -7.25 -4.89
N ALA A 217 13.09 -6.52 -5.96
CA ALA A 217 12.93 -5.06 -5.94
C ALA A 217 11.58 -4.61 -5.36
N ALA A 218 10.55 -5.45 -5.49
CA ALA A 218 9.19 -5.17 -5.05
C ALA A 218 8.52 -6.44 -4.52
N PRO A 219 8.89 -6.92 -3.32
CA PRO A 219 8.30 -8.11 -2.73
C PRO A 219 6.88 -7.84 -2.22
N TRP A 220 6.03 -8.87 -2.24
CA TRP A 220 4.75 -8.87 -1.56
C TRP A 220 4.89 -9.26 -0.09
N TYR A 221 4.15 -8.57 0.76
CA TYR A 221 3.98 -8.89 2.18
C TYR A 221 2.53 -9.30 2.43
N LEU A 222 2.32 -10.56 2.83
CA LEU A 222 1.02 -11.08 3.23
C LEU A 222 0.84 -10.82 4.73
N VAL A 223 -0.14 -9.99 5.08
CA VAL A 223 -0.36 -9.52 6.45
C VAL A 223 -1.68 -10.05 6.98
N PRO A 224 -1.70 -10.94 8.00
CA PRO A 224 -2.93 -11.35 8.69
C PRO A 224 -3.73 -10.13 9.17
N ALA A 225 -5.03 -10.10 8.91
CA ALA A 225 -5.83 -8.89 9.08
C ALA A 225 -7.13 -9.04 9.90
N ASP A 226 -7.44 -10.23 10.40
CA ASP A 226 -8.58 -10.43 11.30
C ASP A 226 -8.38 -9.64 12.59
N ASN A 227 -7.16 -9.62 13.12
CA ASN A 227 -6.77 -8.77 14.24
C ASN A 227 -6.30 -7.40 13.73
N ARG A 228 -7.21 -6.42 13.69
CA ARG A 228 -6.92 -5.05 13.17
C ARG A 228 -5.75 -4.36 13.87
N TRP A 229 -5.57 -4.61 15.15
CA TRP A 229 -4.44 -4.07 15.91
C TRP A 229 -3.11 -4.65 15.43
N TYR A 230 -3.10 -5.95 15.11
CA TYR A 230 -1.91 -6.63 14.60
C TYR A 230 -1.54 -6.15 13.20
N SER A 231 -2.50 -6.16 12.26
CA SER A 231 -2.24 -5.69 10.90
C SER A 231 -1.73 -4.25 10.85
N ARG A 232 -2.25 -3.37 11.72
CA ARG A 232 -1.76 -2.00 11.85
C ARG A 232 -0.33 -1.94 12.37
N ALA A 233 0.02 -2.75 13.38
CA ALA A 233 1.37 -2.81 13.92
C ALA A 233 2.37 -3.31 12.86
N VAL A 234 2.03 -4.39 12.14
CA VAL A 234 2.89 -4.93 11.07
C VAL A 234 3.08 -3.93 9.94
N VAL A 235 2.00 -3.29 9.46
CA VAL A 235 2.11 -2.29 8.39
C VAL A 235 2.89 -1.06 8.85
N SER A 236 2.74 -0.64 10.11
CA SER A 236 3.57 0.44 10.70
C SER A 236 5.05 0.06 10.68
N GLU A 237 5.39 -1.18 11.05
CA GLU A 237 6.78 -1.65 11.05
C GLU A 237 7.35 -1.76 9.64
N LEU A 238 6.59 -2.28 8.68
CA LEU A 238 6.99 -2.35 7.28
C LEU A 238 7.27 -0.95 6.72
N LEU A 239 6.39 0.01 6.97
CA LEU A 239 6.57 1.40 6.53
C LEU A 239 7.79 2.05 7.20
N ARG A 240 7.91 1.93 8.54
CA ARG A 240 9.03 2.47 9.32
C ARG A 240 10.36 1.94 8.81
N THR A 241 10.45 0.61 8.64
CA THR A 241 11.67 -0.06 8.17
C THR A 241 12.00 0.31 6.73
N THR A 242 11.00 0.38 5.85
CA THR A 242 11.20 0.81 4.46
C THR A 242 11.77 2.23 4.40
N LEU A 243 11.19 3.18 5.12
CA LEU A 243 11.67 4.56 5.16
C LEU A 243 13.06 4.68 5.80
N LYS A 244 13.32 3.94 6.89
CA LYS A 244 14.62 3.89 7.55
C LYS A 244 15.71 3.40 6.61
N ASN A 245 15.45 2.34 5.86
CA ASN A 245 16.41 1.72 4.94
C ASN A 245 16.74 2.60 3.71
N MET A 246 16.00 3.68 3.48
CA MET A 246 16.39 4.68 2.48
C MET A 246 17.64 5.46 2.89
N ASN A 247 18.10 5.38 4.16
CA ASN A 247 19.33 5.98 4.66
C ASN A 247 19.46 7.48 4.30
N MET A 248 18.39 8.26 4.52
CA MET A 248 18.35 9.68 4.23
C MET A 248 18.90 10.49 5.41
N THR A 249 19.56 11.61 5.10
CA THR A 249 20.01 12.61 6.07
C THR A 249 19.32 13.95 5.77
N TRP A 250 19.23 14.83 6.75
CA TRP A 250 18.71 16.17 6.51
C TRP A 250 19.59 16.89 5.47
N PRO A 251 18.98 17.56 4.48
CA PRO A 251 19.76 18.37 3.56
C PRO A 251 20.52 19.47 4.31
N PRO A 252 21.74 19.79 3.87
CA PRO A 252 22.51 20.88 4.47
C PRO A 252 21.85 22.24 4.20
N LEU A 253 22.29 23.24 4.95
CA LEU A 253 21.98 24.63 4.64
C LEU A 253 22.56 25.00 3.27
N GLU A 254 21.85 25.87 2.52
CA GLU A 254 22.34 26.36 1.23
C GLU A 254 23.69 27.07 1.41
N PRO A 255 24.66 26.87 0.50
CA PRO A 255 25.98 27.44 0.61
C PRO A 255 25.99 28.99 0.67
N GLU A 256 25.00 29.64 0.09
CA GLU A 256 24.85 31.07 0.05
C GLU A 256 24.29 31.68 1.35
N VAL A 257 23.82 30.82 2.27
CA VAL A 257 23.25 31.26 3.56
C VAL A 257 24.32 31.23 4.62
N ASP A 258 24.77 32.44 5.09
CA ASP A 258 25.62 32.56 6.24
C ASP A 258 24.82 32.50 7.55
N PRO A 259 24.96 31.42 8.37
CA PRO A 259 24.24 31.29 9.63
C PRO A 259 24.47 32.43 10.61
N ASP A 260 25.62 33.10 10.53
CA ASP A 260 25.98 34.22 11.43
C ASP A 260 25.46 35.58 10.91
N GLU A 261 25.18 35.71 9.61
CA GLU A 261 24.61 36.91 9.03
C GLU A 261 23.07 36.98 9.23
N VAL A 262 22.40 35.86 9.11
CA VAL A 262 20.94 35.82 9.19
C VAL A 262 20.37 36.45 10.46
N PRO A 263 20.86 36.12 11.68
CA PRO A 263 20.39 36.78 12.91
C PRO A 263 20.62 38.29 12.92
N ARG A 264 21.76 38.75 12.35
CA ARG A 264 22.08 40.21 12.26
C ARG A 264 21.11 40.96 11.35
N ARG A 265 20.62 40.33 10.29
CA ARG A 265 19.64 40.92 9.34
C ARG A 265 18.21 40.90 9.85
N LEU A 266 17.92 40.03 10.84
CA LEU A 266 16.60 39.91 11.47
C LEU A 266 16.48 40.76 12.76
N ALA A 267 17.61 41.28 13.30
CA ALA A 267 17.64 42.16 14.45
C ALA A 267 17.34 43.62 14.04
#